data_e806efbf1bae6ed4e7b6f6340be1ab30
#
_entry.id   e806efbf1bae6ed4e7b6f6340be1ab30
#
_cell.length_a   1.000
_cell.length_b   1.000
_cell.length_c   1.000
_cell.angle_alpha   90.00
_cell.angle_beta   90.00
_cell.angle_gamma   90.00
#
_symmetry.space_group_name_H-M   'P 1'
#
loop_
_entity.id
_entity.type
_entity.pdbx_description
1 polymer ?
#
loop_
_entity_poly.entity_id
_entity_poly.type
_entity_poly.pdbx_seq_one_letter_code
_entity_poly.pdbx_strand_id
1 'polypeptide(L)'
;SHARGIENAILVGDHADGVYGTSQAAFDGLIAIAAGANSGGSHVTQSATAFASESLTALDLLAARKKMGKYGMNPADVTFIVNMQEYYSLLQDAEFQDVNLVGDMATKLSGEIGSVFGSKVIVCDEFATPAVSKFYACAVYTKNYVMPRLRGVTIESDYEVANQRRVLVASQRLGFTDMIANATSVHALQYKGS
;
A
#
# COMPACT_ATOMS: atom_id res chain seq x y z
N SER A 1 11.20 7.45 12.25
CA SER A 1 10.22 8.29 12.98
C SER A 1 8.99 7.46 13.30
N HIS A 2 8.26 7.82 14.37
CA HIS A 2 7.09 7.08 14.86
C HIS A 2 5.97 6.99 13.78
N ALA A 3 5.73 8.07 13.06
CA ALA A 3 4.75 8.10 11.98
C ALA A 3 5.06 7.10 10.86
N ARG A 4 6.32 6.99 10.45
CA ARG A 4 6.76 6.03 9.44
C ARG A 4 6.57 4.58 9.89
N GLY A 5 6.79 4.29 11.18
CA GLY A 5 6.53 2.96 11.73
C GLY A 5 5.06 2.56 11.68
N ILE A 6 4.14 3.52 11.88
CA ILE A 6 2.69 3.29 11.74
C ILE A 6 2.31 3.06 10.28
N GLU A 7 2.85 3.86 9.36
CA GLU A 7 2.61 3.74 7.92
C GLU A 7 3.08 2.37 7.40
N ASN A 8 4.29 1.95 7.80
CA ASN A 8 4.81 0.62 7.49
C ASN A 8 3.91 -0.49 8.04
N ALA A 9 3.49 -0.42 9.30
CA ALA A 9 2.61 -1.42 9.90
C ALA A 9 1.24 -1.50 9.21
N ILE A 10 0.65 -0.38 8.77
CA ILE A 10 -0.63 -0.36 8.05
C ILE A 10 -0.49 -0.96 6.65
N LEU A 11 0.61 -0.71 5.95
CA LEU A 11 0.79 -1.21 4.59
C LEU A 11 1.25 -2.66 4.56
N VAL A 12 2.37 -2.97 5.24
CA VAL A 12 3.09 -4.25 5.12
C VAL A 12 3.21 -5.03 6.44
N GLY A 13 2.53 -4.60 7.50
CA GLY A 13 2.53 -5.31 8.76
C GLY A 13 1.96 -6.72 8.60
N ASP A 14 2.53 -7.68 9.30
CA ASP A 14 2.07 -9.06 9.35
C ASP A 14 2.12 -9.55 10.80
N HIS A 15 0.95 -9.89 11.33
CA HIS A 15 0.80 -10.33 12.72
C HIS A 15 1.31 -11.76 12.94
N ALA A 16 1.15 -12.64 11.94
CA ALA A 16 1.38 -14.07 12.15
C ALA A 16 2.88 -14.44 12.15
N ASP A 17 3.59 -14.14 11.07
CA ASP A 17 4.94 -14.70 10.86
C ASP A 17 5.88 -13.78 10.04
N GLY A 18 5.43 -12.62 9.64
CA GLY A 18 6.22 -11.70 8.84
C GLY A 18 6.46 -12.15 7.39
N VAL A 19 5.70 -13.16 6.91
CA VAL A 19 5.87 -13.72 5.56
C VAL A 19 5.54 -12.69 4.47
N TYR A 20 4.50 -11.92 4.68
CA TYR A 20 3.99 -10.95 3.72
C TYR A 20 4.50 -9.53 3.95
N GLY A 21 5.04 -9.27 5.14
CA GLY A 21 5.59 -7.99 5.55
C GLY A 21 7.10 -8.04 5.79
N THR A 22 7.65 -6.91 6.17
CA THR A 22 9.09 -6.77 6.49
C THR A 22 9.40 -6.98 7.97
N SER A 23 8.36 -7.00 8.82
CA SER A 23 8.50 -7.17 10.27
C SER A 23 7.20 -7.65 10.90
N GLN A 24 7.30 -8.39 11.98
CA GLN A 24 6.17 -8.73 12.84
C GLN A 24 5.51 -7.44 13.36
N ALA A 25 4.23 -7.28 13.09
CA ALA A 25 3.44 -6.15 13.55
C ALA A 25 2.38 -6.61 14.57
N ALA A 26 1.79 -5.66 15.30
CA ALA A 26 0.71 -5.96 16.24
C ALA A 26 -0.63 -6.31 15.55
N PHE A 27 -0.74 -6.10 14.25
CA PHE A 27 -1.92 -6.32 13.42
C PHE A 27 -1.51 -6.55 11.96
N ASP A 28 -2.43 -7.12 11.17
CA ASP A 28 -2.23 -7.31 9.74
C ASP A 28 -2.45 -6.01 8.98
N GLY A 29 -1.49 -5.66 8.13
CA GLY A 29 -1.58 -4.55 7.20
C GLY A 29 -2.36 -4.93 5.93
N LEU A 30 -2.49 -3.96 5.04
CA LEU A 30 -3.25 -4.11 3.79
C LEU A 30 -2.73 -5.26 2.92
N ILE A 31 -1.41 -5.44 2.83
CA ILE A 31 -0.79 -6.51 2.02
C ILE A 31 -1.04 -7.88 2.64
N ALA A 32 -0.92 -8.01 3.97
CA ALA A 32 -1.21 -9.27 4.66
C ALA A 32 -2.69 -9.66 4.52
N ILE A 33 -3.60 -8.71 4.66
CA ILE A 33 -5.03 -8.91 4.41
C ILE A 33 -5.28 -9.34 2.96
N ALA A 34 -4.68 -8.68 1.97
CA ALA A 34 -4.80 -9.05 0.56
C ALA A 34 -4.26 -10.44 0.27
N ALA A 35 -3.14 -10.81 0.87
CA ALA A 35 -2.53 -12.13 0.72
C ALA A 35 -3.32 -13.25 1.42
N GLY A 36 -4.28 -12.90 2.26
CA GLY A 36 -5.14 -13.85 2.93
C GLY A 36 -4.55 -14.48 4.19
N ALA A 37 -3.60 -13.81 4.84
CA ALA A 37 -2.95 -14.31 6.05
C ALA A 37 -3.95 -14.72 7.16
N ASN A 38 -5.08 -14.02 7.29
CA ASN A 38 -6.13 -14.32 8.26
C ASN A 38 -7.56 -14.37 7.67
N SER A 39 -7.72 -14.21 6.36
CA SER A 39 -9.04 -13.97 5.74
C SER A 39 -9.56 -15.11 4.87
N GLY A 40 -8.86 -16.23 4.78
CA GLY A 40 -9.32 -17.40 4.01
C GLY A 40 -9.42 -17.22 2.49
N GLY A 41 -9.02 -16.08 1.94
CA GLY A 41 -9.04 -15.81 0.50
C GLY A 41 -7.91 -14.90 0.09
N SER A 42 -7.17 -15.27 -0.95
CA SER A 42 -6.10 -14.45 -1.50
C SER A 42 -6.64 -13.49 -2.56
N HIS A 43 -6.36 -12.22 -2.40
CA HIS A 43 -6.70 -11.14 -3.33
C HIS A 43 -5.43 -10.54 -3.94
N VAL A 44 -4.60 -11.42 -4.47
CA VAL A 44 -3.32 -11.09 -5.10
C VAL A 44 -3.36 -11.47 -6.57
N THR A 45 -2.82 -10.62 -7.43
CA THR A 45 -2.53 -10.95 -8.82
C THR A 45 -1.04 -10.84 -9.06
N GLN A 46 -0.43 -11.91 -9.53
CA GLN A 46 0.92 -11.84 -10.06
C GLN A 46 0.89 -11.11 -11.41
N SER A 47 1.89 -10.32 -11.66
CA SER A 47 2.06 -9.65 -12.94
C SER A 47 2.07 -10.63 -14.12
N ALA A 48 1.69 -10.16 -15.30
CA ALA A 48 1.74 -10.97 -16.51
C ALA A 48 3.17 -11.17 -17.03
N THR A 49 4.09 -10.26 -16.71
CA THR A 49 5.49 -10.28 -17.14
C THR A 49 6.43 -10.71 -16.01
N ALA A 50 7.61 -11.23 -16.37
CA ALA A 50 8.63 -11.60 -15.40
C ALA A 50 9.23 -10.36 -14.73
N PHE A 51 9.68 -10.47 -13.49
CA PHE A 51 10.19 -9.37 -12.67
C PHE A 51 11.17 -8.43 -13.40
N ALA A 52 12.11 -8.97 -14.17
CA ALA A 52 13.12 -8.18 -14.88
C ALA A 52 12.55 -7.27 -16.01
N SER A 53 11.33 -7.56 -16.45
CA SER A 53 10.62 -6.81 -17.51
C SER A 53 9.35 -6.13 -16.98
N GLU A 54 9.16 -6.16 -15.66
CA GLU A 54 7.98 -5.62 -15.02
C GLU A 54 7.92 -4.10 -15.16
N SER A 55 6.76 -3.62 -15.52
CA SER A 55 6.46 -2.19 -15.62
C SER A 55 4.98 -2.01 -15.32
N LEU A 56 4.66 -1.26 -14.29
CA LEU A 56 3.28 -0.94 -13.94
C LEU A 56 2.65 -0.07 -15.02
N THR A 57 1.50 -0.49 -15.53
CA THR A 57 0.69 0.26 -16.47
C THR A 57 -0.63 0.71 -15.84
N ALA A 58 -1.29 1.70 -16.46
CA ALA A 58 -2.64 2.10 -16.05
C ALA A 58 -3.64 0.94 -16.14
N LEU A 59 -3.47 0.06 -17.12
CA LEU A 59 -4.33 -1.11 -17.31
C LEU A 59 -4.18 -2.13 -16.18
N ASP A 60 -3.00 -2.28 -15.58
CA ASP A 60 -2.80 -3.17 -14.41
C ASP A 60 -3.57 -2.66 -13.20
N LEU A 61 -3.57 -1.34 -12.96
CA LEU A 61 -4.37 -0.72 -11.91
C LEU A 61 -5.87 -0.89 -12.14
N LEU A 62 -6.32 -0.77 -13.39
CA LEU A 62 -7.71 -1.03 -13.76
C LEU A 62 -8.08 -2.51 -13.56
N ALA A 63 -7.18 -3.43 -13.91
CA ALA A 63 -7.37 -4.87 -13.69
C ALA A 63 -7.47 -5.20 -12.20
N ALA A 64 -6.61 -4.61 -11.35
CA ALA A 64 -6.70 -4.74 -9.90
C ALA A 64 -8.06 -4.27 -9.38
N ARG A 65 -8.52 -3.09 -9.80
CA ARG A 65 -9.84 -2.56 -9.44
C ARG A 65 -10.98 -3.46 -9.91
N LYS A 66 -10.90 -4.02 -11.12
CA LYS A 66 -11.88 -5.00 -11.64
C LYS A 66 -11.98 -6.23 -10.75
N LYS A 67 -10.86 -6.71 -10.19
CA LYS A 67 -10.83 -7.86 -9.27
C LYS A 67 -11.49 -7.60 -7.93
N MET A 68 -11.62 -6.34 -7.52
CA MET A 68 -12.33 -5.94 -6.29
C MET A 68 -13.86 -6.09 -6.41
N GLY A 69 -14.41 -6.32 -7.61
CA GLY A 69 -15.84 -6.52 -7.84
C GLY A 69 -16.68 -5.33 -7.38
N LYS A 70 -17.66 -5.56 -6.49
CA LYS A 70 -18.57 -4.50 -5.99
C LYS A 70 -17.85 -3.34 -5.30
N TYR A 71 -16.70 -3.59 -4.67
CA TYR A 71 -15.91 -2.57 -3.99
C TYR A 71 -15.10 -1.69 -4.97
N GLY A 72 -14.86 -2.16 -6.18
CA GLY A 72 -14.20 -1.41 -7.25
C GLY A 72 -15.14 -0.58 -8.13
N MET A 73 -16.47 -0.64 -7.89
CA MET A 73 -17.46 -0.01 -8.78
C MET A 73 -17.33 1.52 -8.79
N ASN A 74 -17.23 2.15 -7.61
CA ASN A 74 -17.08 3.60 -7.51
C ASN A 74 -15.58 3.99 -7.46
N PRO A 75 -15.05 4.68 -8.49
CA PRO A 75 -13.64 5.06 -8.52
C PRO A 75 -13.21 6.00 -7.38
N ALA A 76 -14.11 6.88 -6.94
CA ALA A 76 -13.81 7.86 -5.89
C ALA A 76 -13.53 7.23 -4.52
N ASP A 77 -14.02 6.02 -4.29
CA ASP A 77 -13.86 5.30 -3.02
C ASP A 77 -12.64 4.36 -3.02
N VAL A 78 -11.99 4.20 -4.18
CA VAL A 78 -10.79 3.36 -4.36
C VAL A 78 -9.56 4.23 -4.42
N THR A 79 -8.53 3.83 -3.68
CA THR A 79 -7.21 4.46 -3.70
C THR A 79 -6.18 3.43 -4.14
N PHE A 80 -5.33 3.81 -5.09
CA PHE A 80 -4.17 3.04 -5.47
C PHE A 80 -2.96 3.48 -4.64
N ILE A 81 -2.28 2.53 -4.02
CA ILE A 81 -1.00 2.76 -3.32
C ILE A 81 0.07 2.04 -4.14
N VAL A 82 1.08 2.77 -4.57
CA VAL A 82 2.08 2.29 -5.54
C VAL A 82 3.48 2.52 -4.99
N ASN A 83 4.37 1.56 -5.24
CA ASN A 83 5.80 1.71 -4.95
C ASN A 83 6.38 2.86 -5.79
N MET A 84 7.37 3.55 -5.23
CA MET A 84 8.03 4.68 -5.87
C MET A 84 8.65 4.33 -7.23
N GLN A 85 9.27 3.16 -7.39
CA GLN A 85 9.85 2.74 -8.67
C GLN A 85 8.79 2.52 -9.73
N GLU A 86 7.70 1.84 -9.37
CA GLU A 86 6.60 1.57 -10.28
C GLU A 86 5.77 2.82 -10.60
N TYR A 87 5.80 3.82 -9.72
CA TYR A 87 5.24 5.11 -10.04
C TYR A 87 5.99 5.79 -11.19
N TYR A 88 7.32 5.67 -11.24
CA TYR A 88 8.09 6.17 -12.40
C TYR A 88 7.80 5.38 -13.67
N SER A 89 7.55 4.07 -13.56
CA SER A 89 7.09 3.26 -14.70
C SER A 89 5.74 3.75 -15.22
N LEU A 90 4.82 4.06 -14.32
CA LEU A 90 3.52 4.62 -14.66
C LEU A 90 3.62 6.01 -15.34
N LEU A 91 4.57 6.85 -14.92
CA LEU A 91 4.87 8.13 -15.59
C LEU A 91 5.39 7.95 -17.02
N GLN A 92 6.03 6.81 -17.30
CA GLN A 92 6.53 6.46 -18.64
C GLN A 92 5.47 5.80 -19.52
N ASP A 93 4.32 5.45 -18.96
CA ASP A 93 3.23 4.82 -19.71
C ASP A 93 2.74 5.77 -20.82
N ALA A 94 2.67 5.24 -22.04
CA ALA A 94 2.27 6.01 -23.21
C ALA A 94 0.87 6.61 -23.09
N GLU A 95 -0.02 5.98 -22.32
CA GLU A 95 -1.40 6.45 -22.11
C GLU A 95 -1.45 7.80 -21.38
N PHE A 96 -0.43 8.13 -20.56
CA PHE A 96 -0.34 9.39 -19.83
C PHE A 96 0.57 10.43 -20.48
N GLN A 97 1.38 10.03 -21.46
CA GLN A 97 2.39 10.91 -22.05
C GLN A 97 1.87 11.80 -23.17
N ASP A 98 0.79 11.42 -23.84
CA ASP A 98 0.32 12.13 -25.03
C ASP A 98 -0.76 13.14 -24.70
N VAL A 99 -0.45 14.43 -24.93
CA VAL A 99 -1.39 15.55 -24.75
C VAL A 99 -2.62 15.40 -25.64
N ASN A 100 -2.49 14.79 -26.83
CA ASN A 100 -3.62 14.60 -27.73
C ASN A 100 -4.63 13.58 -27.20
N LEU A 101 -4.19 12.64 -26.35
CA LEU A 101 -5.05 11.63 -25.73
C LEU A 101 -5.63 12.07 -24.38
N VAL A 102 -4.86 12.81 -23.57
CA VAL A 102 -5.18 13.13 -22.18
C VAL A 102 -5.43 14.63 -21.96
N GLY A 103 -5.08 15.50 -22.93
CA GLY A 103 -5.23 16.94 -22.80
C GLY A 103 -4.28 17.53 -21.75
N ASP A 104 -4.77 18.55 -21.02
CA ASP A 104 -3.99 19.27 -20.00
C ASP A 104 -3.56 18.38 -18.80
N MET A 105 -4.10 17.17 -18.68
CA MET A 105 -3.77 16.20 -17.64
C MET A 105 -2.57 15.31 -18.00
N ALA A 106 -1.95 15.50 -19.17
CA ALA A 106 -0.81 14.70 -19.59
C ALA A 106 0.38 14.87 -18.65
N THR A 107 1.03 13.77 -18.29
CA THR A 107 2.17 13.77 -17.36
C THR A 107 3.39 14.52 -17.90
N LYS A 108 3.53 14.62 -19.22
CA LYS A 108 4.57 15.48 -19.85
C LYS A 108 4.46 16.94 -19.44
N LEU A 109 3.27 17.41 -19.10
CA LEU A 109 3.02 18.78 -18.68
C LEU A 109 3.06 18.94 -17.16
N SER A 110 2.42 18.03 -16.42
CA SER A 110 2.32 18.13 -14.97
C SER A 110 3.47 17.46 -14.22
N GLY A 111 4.08 16.41 -14.80
CA GLY A 111 5.11 15.61 -14.13
C GLY A 111 4.58 14.77 -12.95
N GLU A 112 3.25 14.72 -12.76
CA GLU A 112 2.60 14.07 -11.64
C GLU A 112 1.32 13.37 -12.09
N ILE A 113 1.08 12.18 -11.55
CA ILE A 113 -0.19 11.46 -11.69
C ILE A 113 -0.92 11.52 -10.35
N GLY A 114 -1.94 12.37 -10.24
CA GLY A 114 -2.78 12.47 -9.05
C GLY A 114 -3.92 11.44 -9.02
N SER A 115 -4.40 11.01 -10.18
CA SER A 115 -5.48 10.03 -10.32
C SER A 115 -5.38 9.22 -11.61
N VAL A 116 -5.84 7.98 -11.54
CA VAL A 116 -5.94 7.04 -12.67
C VAL A 116 -7.36 6.47 -12.71
N PHE A 117 -8.04 6.58 -13.86
CA PHE A 117 -9.45 6.16 -14.01
C PHE A 117 -10.38 6.67 -12.90
N GLY A 118 -10.17 7.90 -12.44
CA GLY A 118 -10.96 8.54 -11.38
C GLY A 118 -10.65 8.09 -9.97
N SER A 119 -9.67 7.20 -9.77
CA SER A 119 -9.19 6.74 -8.47
C SER A 119 -7.88 7.44 -8.13
N LYS A 120 -7.72 7.86 -6.87
CA LYS A 120 -6.52 8.54 -6.38
C LYS A 120 -5.32 7.61 -6.39
N VAL A 121 -4.16 8.13 -6.79
CA VAL A 121 -2.87 7.43 -6.68
C VAL A 121 -2.04 8.04 -5.55
N ILE A 122 -1.50 7.19 -4.69
CA ILE A 122 -0.60 7.56 -3.59
C ILE A 122 0.70 6.78 -3.75
N VAL A 123 1.82 7.48 -3.71
CA VAL A 123 3.14 6.85 -3.71
C VAL A 123 3.53 6.54 -2.27
N CYS A 124 4.01 5.33 -2.02
CA CYS A 124 4.50 4.90 -0.72
C CYS A 124 5.85 4.21 -0.84
N ASP A 125 6.79 4.62 0.00
CA ASP A 125 8.17 4.08 0.04
C ASP A 125 8.33 2.89 1.00
N GLU A 126 7.25 2.47 1.65
CA GLU A 126 7.29 1.38 2.64
C GLU A 126 7.10 -0.03 2.02
N PHE A 127 6.95 -0.13 0.70
CA PHE A 127 7.00 -1.43 0.03
C PHE A 127 8.37 -2.08 0.15
N ALA A 128 8.41 -3.41 0.15
CA ALA A 128 9.67 -4.16 0.11
C ALA A 128 10.48 -3.79 -1.15
N THR A 129 11.79 -3.92 -1.05
CA THR A 129 12.68 -3.78 -2.22
C THR A 129 12.18 -4.69 -3.35
N PRO A 130 12.07 -4.17 -4.58
CA PRO A 130 11.58 -4.94 -5.72
C PRO A 130 12.34 -6.25 -5.90
N ALA A 131 11.61 -7.34 -5.91
CA ALA A 131 12.13 -8.69 -6.12
C ALA A 131 10.98 -9.62 -6.54
N VAL A 132 11.30 -10.80 -7.04
CA VAL A 132 10.33 -11.85 -7.33
C VAL A 132 9.44 -12.11 -6.11
N SER A 133 8.14 -12.22 -6.34
CA SER A 133 7.11 -12.45 -5.32
C SER A 133 6.96 -11.33 -4.27
N LYS A 134 7.55 -10.16 -4.50
CA LYS A 134 7.32 -8.96 -3.66
C LYS A 134 6.18 -8.12 -4.24
N PHE A 135 5.50 -7.39 -3.36
CA PHE A 135 4.39 -6.52 -3.72
C PHE A 135 4.89 -5.15 -4.14
N TYR A 136 4.25 -4.56 -5.14
CA TYR A 136 4.63 -3.25 -5.67
C TYR A 136 3.46 -2.27 -5.77
N ALA A 137 2.23 -2.74 -5.72
CA ALA A 137 1.05 -1.88 -5.70
C ALA A 137 -0.13 -2.58 -5.04
N CYS A 138 -1.08 -1.80 -4.55
CA CYS A 138 -2.37 -2.31 -4.11
C CYS A 138 -3.50 -1.30 -4.40
N ALA A 139 -4.68 -1.85 -4.70
CA ALA A 139 -5.93 -1.11 -4.79
C ALA A 139 -6.72 -1.32 -3.50
N VAL A 140 -7.19 -0.26 -2.87
CA VAL A 140 -7.83 -0.30 -1.56
C VAL A 140 -9.15 0.45 -1.58
N TYR A 141 -10.22 -0.20 -1.14
CA TYR A 141 -11.50 0.44 -0.83
C TYR A 141 -11.45 0.98 0.59
N THR A 142 -11.20 2.26 0.74
CA THR A 142 -10.83 2.89 2.01
C THR A 142 -11.94 2.82 3.08
N LYS A 143 -13.19 2.72 2.69
CA LYS A 143 -14.33 2.69 3.61
C LYS A 143 -14.50 1.38 4.39
N ASN A 144 -13.76 0.33 4.03
CA ASN A 144 -13.82 -0.95 4.74
C ASN A 144 -12.82 -1.06 5.88
N TYR A 145 -11.97 -0.06 6.08
CA TYR A 145 -10.89 -0.13 7.07
C TYR A 145 -11.10 0.89 8.18
N VAL A 146 -10.77 0.47 9.39
CA VAL A 146 -10.85 1.30 10.59
C VAL A 146 -9.55 1.22 11.38
N MET A 147 -9.10 2.37 11.88
CA MET A 147 -7.93 2.48 12.73
C MET A 147 -8.34 2.97 14.12
N PRO A 148 -8.74 2.07 15.02
CA PRO A 148 -9.09 2.43 16.38
C PRO A 148 -7.85 2.89 17.15
N ARG A 149 -7.96 3.99 17.87
CA ARG A 149 -6.92 4.52 18.75
C ARG A 149 -7.39 4.36 20.19
N LEU A 150 -6.70 3.55 20.97
CA LEU A 150 -6.97 3.40 22.39
C LEU A 150 -6.24 4.47 23.20
N ARG A 151 -4.99 4.81 22.80
CA ARG A 151 -4.17 5.81 23.47
C ARG A 151 -3.44 6.65 22.42
N GLY A 152 -3.49 7.98 22.58
CA GLY A 152 -2.70 8.91 21.78
C GLY A 152 -1.20 8.80 22.08
N VAL A 153 -0.40 9.58 21.39
CA VAL A 153 1.05 9.62 21.67
C VAL A 153 1.27 10.18 23.05
N THR A 154 1.92 9.41 23.91
CA THR A 154 2.36 9.81 25.25
C THR A 154 3.88 9.79 25.26
N ILE A 155 4.49 10.89 25.71
CA ILE A 155 5.94 11.02 25.85
C ILE A 155 6.26 10.95 27.34
N GLU A 156 7.08 10.00 27.71
CA GLU A 156 7.60 9.82 29.06
C GLU A 156 9.11 10.06 29.03
N SER A 157 9.64 10.72 30.06
CA SER A 157 11.07 10.97 30.15
C SER A 157 11.60 10.47 31.48
N ASP A 158 12.71 9.77 31.44
CA ASP A 158 13.42 9.31 32.62
C ASP A 158 14.89 9.74 32.54
N TYR A 159 15.52 9.91 33.72
CA TYR A 159 16.93 10.24 33.82
C TYR A 159 17.70 9.04 34.36
N GLU A 160 18.50 8.44 33.50
CA GLU A 160 19.36 7.31 33.85
C GLU A 160 20.66 7.80 34.47
N VAL A 161 20.73 7.77 35.78
CA VAL A 161 21.86 8.30 36.54
C VAL A 161 23.17 7.56 36.23
N ALA A 162 23.10 6.24 36.03
CA ALA A 162 24.28 5.42 35.76
C ALA A 162 25.00 5.82 34.47
N ASN A 163 24.26 6.22 33.44
CA ASN A 163 24.80 6.62 32.14
C ASN A 163 24.73 8.14 31.90
N GLN A 164 24.29 8.91 32.89
CA GLN A 164 24.12 10.36 32.80
C GLN A 164 23.38 10.84 31.55
N ARG A 165 22.36 10.08 31.14
CA ARG A 165 21.56 10.40 29.96
C ARG A 165 20.08 10.51 30.26
N ARG A 166 19.37 11.32 29.48
CA ARG A 166 17.92 11.41 29.54
C ARG A 166 17.34 10.50 28.46
N VAL A 167 16.48 9.59 28.87
CA VAL A 167 15.75 8.68 27.97
C VAL A 167 14.37 9.26 27.75
N LEU A 168 13.97 9.39 26.47
CA LEU A 168 12.63 9.80 26.06
C LEU A 168 11.96 8.62 25.39
N VAL A 169 10.80 8.21 25.90
CA VAL A 169 10.01 7.11 25.34
C VAL A 169 8.69 7.68 24.84
N ALA A 170 8.42 7.53 23.55
CA ALA A 170 7.13 7.83 22.98
C ALA A 170 6.33 6.53 22.79
N SER A 171 5.16 6.44 23.41
CA SER A 171 4.28 5.28 23.29
C SER A 171 2.92 5.67 22.74
N GLN A 172 2.35 4.78 21.91
CA GLN A 172 1.01 4.91 21.35
C GLN A 172 0.35 3.54 21.27
N ARG A 173 -0.96 3.48 21.45
CA ARG A 173 -1.74 2.27 21.24
C ARG A 173 -2.79 2.50 20.17
N LEU A 174 -2.65 1.79 19.06
CA LEU A 174 -3.57 1.79 17.93
C LEU A 174 -3.72 0.38 17.39
N GLY A 175 -4.79 0.15 16.65
CA GLY A 175 -5.03 -1.07 15.87
C GLY A 175 -5.39 -0.71 14.44
N PHE A 176 -5.43 -1.70 13.58
CA PHE A 176 -5.92 -1.59 12.21
C PHE A 176 -6.66 -2.88 11.87
N THR A 177 -7.84 -2.77 11.28
CA THR A 177 -8.64 -3.95 10.89
C THR A 177 -9.65 -3.58 9.81
N ASP A 178 -10.09 -4.58 9.05
CA ASP A 178 -11.23 -4.48 8.15
C ASP A 178 -12.54 -4.60 8.95
N MET A 179 -13.58 -3.91 8.49
CA MET A 179 -14.93 -3.98 9.09
C MET A 179 -15.71 -5.20 8.58
N ILE A 180 -15.47 -5.61 7.34
CA ILE A 180 -16.08 -6.76 6.71
C ILE A 180 -14.96 -7.71 6.33
N ALA A 181 -14.80 -8.78 7.11
CA ALA A 181 -13.80 -9.80 6.86
C ALA A 181 -14.04 -10.54 5.53
N ASN A 182 -12.99 -11.05 4.93
CA ASN A 182 -13.00 -11.75 3.63
C ASN A 182 -13.59 -10.93 2.46
N ALA A 183 -13.64 -9.61 2.60
CA ALA A 183 -14.09 -8.75 1.52
C ALA A 183 -12.96 -8.52 0.49
N THR A 184 -13.31 -8.52 -0.80
CA THR A 184 -12.38 -8.12 -1.88
C THR A 184 -12.13 -6.61 -1.89
N SER A 185 -12.02 -6.02 -0.70
CA SER A 185 -11.86 -4.57 -0.48
C SER A 185 -10.41 -4.09 -0.63
N VAL A 186 -9.47 -5.03 -0.71
CA VAL A 186 -8.08 -4.78 -1.07
C VAL A 186 -7.64 -5.79 -2.12
N HIS A 187 -6.87 -5.36 -3.10
CA HIS A 187 -6.27 -6.24 -4.10
C HIS A 187 -4.83 -5.81 -4.34
N ALA A 188 -3.90 -6.73 -4.12
CA ALA A 188 -2.47 -6.46 -4.24
C ALA A 188 -1.90 -7.01 -5.56
N LEU A 189 -0.93 -6.28 -6.10
CA LEU A 189 -0.15 -6.67 -7.26
C LEU A 189 1.25 -7.13 -6.82
N GLN A 190 1.68 -8.27 -7.33
CA GLN A 190 2.91 -8.95 -6.97
C GLN A 190 3.76 -9.18 -8.21
N TYR A 191 5.08 -8.98 -8.10
CA TYR A 191 6.00 -9.34 -9.17
C TYR A 191 5.96 -10.84 -9.45
N LYS A 192 5.92 -11.20 -10.74
CA LYS A 192 5.97 -12.58 -11.18
C LYS A 192 7.40 -13.13 -11.10
N GLY A 193 7.53 -14.39 -10.71
CA GLY A 193 8.77 -15.14 -10.87
C GLY A 193 9.12 -15.39 -12.35
N SER A 194 10.37 -15.68 -12.59
CA SER A 194 10.88 -16.11 -13.90
C SER A 194 10.36 -17.49 -14.24
#